data_769f2f7828d60689afda4c0836c7825e
#
_entry.id   769f2f7828d60689afda4c0836c7825e
#
_cell.length_a   1.000
_cell.length_b   1.000
_cell.length_c   1.000
_cell.angle_alpha   90.00
_cell.angle_beta   90.00
_cell.angle_gamma   90.00
#
_symmetry.space_group_name_H-M   'P 1'
#
loop_
_entity.id
_entity.type
_entity.pdbx_description
1 polymer ?
#
loop_
_entity_poly.entity_id
_entity_poly.type
_entity_poly.pdbx_seq_one_letter_code
_entity_poly.pdbx_strand_id
1 'polypeptide(L)'
;MNTSSPNLEFDTVIVGAGSAGCLLANRLSANPNHRVLLLEAGGEDDWFWIKVPVGYLFTIANPRTDWCFKTEADPGLNQRSIHYARGRVIGGSSSINAMIYMRGQASDYERWAELTGDPIWQWSTTLETYKSLESYYAGSNAWHGDAGEMRVERPRVQWDILDAWREAAVSYTHLTLPTKRIV
;
A
#
# COMPACT_ATOMS: atom_id res chain seq x y z
N MET A 1 31.37 13.81 -35.69
CA MET A 1 30.06 14.41 -35.42
C MET A 1 29.88 14.38 -33.91
N ASN A 2 29.90 15.55 -33.28
CA ASN A 2 29.78 15.68 -31.83
C ASN A 2 28.30 15.67 -31.49
N THR A 3 27.76 14.51 -31.16
CA THR A 3 26.38 14.40 -30.66
C THR A 3 26.40 14.74 -29.18
N SER A 4 26.38 16.02 -28.86
CA SER A 4 26.06 16.44 -27.50
C SER A 4 24.64 15.97 -27.21
N SER A 5 24.52 14.99 -26.32
CA SER A 5 23.23 14.61 -25.78
C SER A 5 22.52 15.86 -25.21
N PRO A 6 21.26 16.09 -25.52
CA PRO A 6 20.57 17.24 -24.96
C PRO A 6 20.65 17.18 -23.43
N ASN A 7 21.12 18.26 -22.80
CA ASN A 7 21.02 18.42 -21.36
C ASN A 7 19.53 18.43 -20.99
N LEU A 8 19.06 17.29 -20.48
CA LEU A 8 17.71 17.20 -19.94
C LEU A 8 17.74 17.73 -18.51
N GLU A 9 17.05 18.84 -18.28
CA GLU A 9 16.88 19.42 -16.96
C GLU A 9 15.52 19.01 -16.40
N PHE A 10 15.46 18.72 -15.11
CA PHE A 10 14.24 18.36 -14.39
C PHE A 10 14.17 19.15 -13.09
N ASP A 11 12.96 19.60 -12.72
CA ASP A 11 12.73 20.30 -11.47
C ASP A 11 12.69 19.34 -10.28
N THR A 12 12.21 18.10 -10.51
CA THR A 12 12.16 17.05 -9.49
C THR A 12 12.60 15.72 -10.08
N VAL A 13 13.41 14.99 -9.32
CA VAL A 13 13.77 13.59 -9.59
C VAL A 13 13.19 12.72 -8.48
N ILE A 14 12.37 11.74 -8.85
CA ILE A 14 11.76 10.76 -7.95
C ILE A 14 12.46 9.42 -8.18
N VAL A 15 13.03 8.85 -7.15
CA VAL A 15 13.70 7.55 -7.21
C VAL A 15 12.77 6.46 -6.65
N GLY A 16 12.36 5.55 -7.53
CA GLY A 16 11.44 4.46 -7.27
C GLY A 16 9.98 4.78 -7.66
N ALA A 17 9.46 4.04 -8.63
CA ALA A 17 8.05 4.10 -9.05
C ALA A 17 7.17 3.16 -8.21
N GLY A 18 7.37 3.12 -6.91
CA GLY A 18 6.48 2.45 -5.97
C GLY A 18 5.22 3.28 -5.68
N SER A 19 4.40 2.85 -4.71
CA SER A 19 3.13 3.50 -4.33
C SER A 19 3.29 5.01 -4.09
N ALA A 20 4.29 5.41 -3.31
CA ALA A 20 4.55 6.81 -2.99
C ALA A 20 5.11 7.58 -4.20
N GLY A 21 6.09 6.98 -4.92
CA GLY A 21 6.72 7.64 -6.06
C GLY A 21 5.76 7.88 -7.22
N CYS A 22 4.89 6.91 -7.52
CA CYS A 22 3.83 7.08 -8.52
C CYS A 22 2.86 8.21 -8.14
N LEU A 23 2.44 8.27 -6.87
CA LEU A 23 1.57 9.33 -6.38
C LEU A 23 2.23 10.71 -6.50
N LEU A 24 3.49 10.84 -6.05
CA LEU A 24 4.24 12.08 -6.16
C LEU A 24 4.41 12.51 -7.61
N ALA A 25 4.78 11.55 -8.50
CA ALA A 25 4.91 11.84 -9.92
C ALA A 25 3.61 12.37 -10.52
N ASN A 26 2.48 11.73 -10.21
CA ASN A 26 1.15 12.16 -10.65
C ASN A 26 0.83 13.59 -10.17
N ARG A 27 1.01 13.88 -8.88
CA ARG A 27 0.64 15.18 -8.29
C ARG A 27 1.56 16.30 -8.77
N LEU A 28 2.86 16.08 -8.84
CA LEU A 28 3.83 17.11 -9.25
C LEU A 28 3.76 17.40 -10.75
N SER A 29 3.53 16.38 -11.58
CA SER A 29 3.40 16.58 -13.04
C SER A 29 2.05 17.17 -13.47
N ALA A 30 1.10 17.34 -12.56
CA ALA A 30 -0.15 18.06 -12.85
C ALA A 30 0.10 19.54 -13.25
N ASN A 31 1.21 20.12 -12.81
CA ASN A 31 1.69 21.40 -13.31
C ASN A 31 2.52 21.17 -14.59
N PRO A 32 2.05 21.60 -15.78
CA PRO A 32 2.76 21.36 -17.05
C PRO A 32 4.12 22.06 -17.14
N ASN A 33 4.38 23.06 -16.28
CA ASN A 33 5.65 23.77 -16.21
C ASN A 33 6.63 23.11 -15.22
N HIS A 34 6.25 22.04 -14.53
CA HIS A 34 7.09 21.31 -13.59
C HIS A 34 7.51 19.98 -14.19
N ARG A 35 8.81 19.87 -14.53
CA ARG A 35 9.36 18.68 -15.18
C ARG A 35 9.76 17.66 -14.12
N VAL A 36 9.13 16.50 -14.15
CA VAL A 36 9.35 15.40 -13.20
C VAL A 36 10.03 14.24 -13.91
N LEU A 37 11.13 13.75 -13.35
CA LEU A 37 11.78 12.51 -13.75
C LEU A 37 11.48 11.43 -12.72
N LEU A 38 10.83 10.35 -13.14
CA LEU A 38 10.60 9.17 -12.32
C LEU A 38 11.55 8.05 -12.76
N LEU A 39 12.40 7.58 -11.84
CA LEU A 39 13.34 6.49 -12.06
C LEU A 39 12.86 5.21 -11.38
N GLU A 40 12.83 4.11 -12.13
CA GLU A 40 12.47 2.79 -11.61
C GLU A 40 13.54 1.76 -11.97
N ALA A 41 13.87 0.89 -11.01
CA ALA A 41 14.88 -0.16 -11.20
C ALA A 41 14.29 -1.42 -11.85
N GLY A 42 12.99 -1.61 -11.75
CA GLY A 42 12.25 -2.72 -12.33
C GLY A 42 11.76 -2.46 -13.74
N GLY A 43 11.00 -3.40 -14.26
CA GLY A 43 10.34 -3.30 -15.57
C GLY A 43 8.91 -2.75 -15.47
N GLU A 44 8.23 -2.83 -16.61
CA GLU A 44 6.82 -2.47 -16.74
C GLU A 44 5.90 -3.42 -15.97
N ASP A 45 4.74 -2.93 -15.55
CA ASP A 45 3.70 -3.68 -14.84
C ASP A 45 2.74 -4.45 -15.77
N ASP A 46 3.22 -4.79 -16.98
CA ASP A 46 2.45 -5.40 -18.05
C ASP A 46 2.28 -6.92 -17.94
N TRP A 47 2.98 -7.55 -17.00
CA TRP A 47 2.92 -8.99 -16.84
C TRP A 47 1.54 -9.46 -16.37
N PHE A 48 0.99 -10.48 -17.03
CA PHE A 48 -0.36 -11.03 -16.80
C PHE A 48 -0.67 -11.24 -15.29
N TRP A 49 0.27 -11.80 -14.54
CA TRP A 49 0.07 -12.10 -13.11
C TRP A 49 -0.07 -10.86 -12.23
N ILE A 50 0.41 -9.69 -12.68
CA ILE A 50 0.16 -8.42 -11.97
C ILE A 50 -1.30 -7.98 -12.15
N LYS A 51 -1.93 -8.32 -13.28
CA LYS A 51 -3.29 -7.87 -13.62
C LYS A 51 -4.40 -8.75 -13.03
N VAL A 52 -4.06 -9.89 -12.42
CA VAL A 52 -5.06 -10.80 -11.81
C VAL A 52 -4.84 -10.93 -10.31
N PRO A 53 -5.92 -10.90 -9.49
CA PRO A 53 -5.81 -10.87 -8.02
C PRO A 53 -4.98 -12.02 -7.42
N VAL A 54 -5.14 -13.25 -7.91
CA VAL A 54 -4.39 -14.42 -7.44
C VAL A 54 -2.92 -14.40 -7.87
N GLY A 55 -2.56 -13.49 -8.78
CA GLY A 55 -1.24 -13.41 -9.39
C GLY A 55 -0.11 -13.07 -8.43
N TYR A 56 -0.41 -12.51 -7.24
CA TYR A 56 0.60 -12.27 -6.21
C TYR A 56 1.36 -13.54 -5.80
N LEU A 57 0.74 -14.71 -5.92
CA LEU A 57 1.39 -16.01 -5.70
C LEU A 57 2.53 -16.31 -6.71
N PHE A 58 2.53 -15.63 -7.84
CA PHE A 58 3.53 -15.80 -8.90
C PHE A 58 4.49 -14.60 -9.00
N THR A 59 4.09 -13.44 -8.48
CA THR A 59 4.90 -12.22 -8.53
C THR A 59 5.82 -12.08 -7.32
N ILE A 60 5.41 -12.54 -6.13
CA ILE A 60 6.24 -12.60 -4.93
C ILE A 60 7.30 -13.69 -5.11
N ALA A 61 8.51 -13.43 -4.65
CA ALA A 61 9.70 -14.29 -4.81
C ALA A 61 10.11 -14.53 -6.27
N ASN A 62 9.62 -13.76 -7.21
CA ASN A 62 10.01 -13.83 -8.61
C ASN A 62 10.97 -12.70 -8.97
N PRO A 63 12.21 -13.00 -9.41
CA PRO A 63 13.22 -11.97 -9.73
C PRO A 63 12.80 -10.99 -10.83
N ARG A 64 11.75 -11.30 -11.60
CA ARG A 64 11.19 -10.38 -12.60
C ARG A 64 10.52 -9.17 -11.93
N THR A 65 9.87 -9.38 -10.77
CA THR A 65 8.98 -8.40 -10.13
C THR A 65 9.29 -8.14 -8.65
N ASP A 66 10.20 -8.92 -8.06
CA ASP A 66 10.57 -8.86 -6.65
C ASP A 66 12.10 -8.76 -6.51
N TRP A 67 12.58 -7.93 -5.59
CA TRP A 67 13.98 -7.87 -5.20
C TRP A 67 14.47 -9.15 -4.53
N CYS A 68 13.56 -10.01 -4.09
CA CYS A 68 13.84 -11.28 -3.40
C CYS A 68 14.72 -11.11 -2.15
N PHE A 69 14.57 -10.02 -1.42
CA PHE A 69 15.30 -9.80 -0.18
C PHE A 69 14.98 -10.86 0.87
N LYS A 70 15.95 -11.08 1.75
CA LYS A 70 15.78 -11.92 2.94
C LYS A 70 16.26 -11.15 4.15
N THR A 71 15.60 -11.37 5.29
CA THR A 71 16.08 -10.83 6.56
C THR A 71 17.37 -11.54 7.00
N GLU A 72 18.12 -10.90 7.87
CA GLU A 72 19.13 -11.62 8.64
C GLU A 72 18.49 -12.73 9.52
N ALA A 73 19.29 -13.70 9.90
CA ALA A 73 18.83 -14.77 10.80
C ALA A 73 18.51 -14.19 12.17
N ASP A 74 17.30 -14.44 12.67
CA ASP A 74 16.81 -13.89 13.94
C ASP A 74 16.76 -14.98 15.02
N PRO A 75 17.46 -14.83 16.15
CA PRO A 75 17.40 -15.77 17.27
C PRO A 75 15.97 -15.97 17.80
N GLY A 76 15.13 -14.94 17.83
CA GLY A 76 13.71 -15.02 18.23
C GLY A 76 12.84 -15.85 17.29
N LEU A 77 13.34 -16.13 16.07
CA LEU A 77 12.70 -16.95 15.05
C LEU A 77 13.41 -18.27 14.81
N ASN A 78 14.11 -18.82 15.80
CA ASN A 78 14.91 -20.05 15.68
C ASN A 78 15.96 -19.96 14.56
N GLN A 79 16.69 -18.84 14.49
CA GLN A 79 17.71 -18.58 13.46
C GLN A 79 17.19 -18.60 12.03
N ARG A 80 15.89 -18.39 11.81
CA ARG A 80 15.33 -18.34 10.47
C ARG A 80 15.56 -16.98 9.82
N SER A 81 15.92 -17.02 8.56
CA SER A 81 15.86 -15.92 7.62
C SER A 81 14.50 -15.98 6.91
N ILE A 82 13.80 -14.88 6.89
CA ILE A 82 12.46 -14.77 6.27
C ILE A 82 12.57 -14.03 4.94
N HIS A 83 11.86 -14.52 3.93
CA HIS A 83 11.71 -13.82 2.66
C HIS A 83 10.97 -12.48 2.90
N TYR A 84 11.56 -11.38 2.41
CA TYR A 84 11.05 -10.04 2.63
C TYR A 84 10.73 -9.38 1.27
N ALA A 85 9.58 -9.73 0.74
CA ALA A 85 9.15 -9.30 -0.59
C ALA A 85 9.12 -7.77 -0.72
N ARG A 86 9.70 -7.26 -1.80
CA ARG A 86 9.67 -5.86 -2.23
C ARG A 86 9.57 -5.81 -3.73
N GLY A 87 8.56 -5.11 -4.25
CA GLY A 87 8.37 -4.98 -5.68
C GLY A 87 9.54 -4.30 -6.38
N ARG A 88 9.95 -4.90 -7.50
CA ARG A 88 10.93 -4.38 -8.46
C ARG A 88 10.25 -4.26 -9.82
N VAL A 89 9.35 -3.32 -9.93
CA VAL A 89 8.46 -3.14 -11.08
C VAL A 89 7.75 -1.80 -10.91
N ILE A 90 7.24 -1.18 -11.96
CA ILE A 90 6.35 -0.02 -11.86
C ILE A 90 5.17 -0.35 -10.94
N GLY A 91 4.86 0.55 -10.01
CA GLY A 91 3.93 0.33 -8.89
C GLY A 91 4.59 -0.29 -7.65
N GLY A 92 5.83 -0.81 -7.77
CA GLY A 92 6.58 -1.39 -6.64
C GLY A 92 5.81 -2.49 -5.93
N SER A 93 5.77 -2.45 -4.60
CA SER A 93 5.05 -3.46 -3.82
C SER A 93 3.53 -3.42 -4.00
N SER A 94 2.95 -2.33 -4.50
CA SER A 94 1.52 -2.29 -4.86
C SER A 94 1.19 -3.22 -6.03
N SER A 95 2.16 -3.49 -6.91
CA SER A 95 1.98 -4.40 -8.06
C SER A 95 2.12 -5.88 -7.71
N ILE A 96 2.63 -6.21 -6.51
CA ILE A 96 2.87 -7.60 -6.08
C ILE A 96 2.22 -7.98 -4.75
N ASN A 97 1.52 -7.06 -4.07
CA ASN A 97 0.90 -7.31 -2.77
C ASN A 97 -0.36 -8.19 -2.88
N ALA A 98 -0.86 -8.68 -1.75
CA ALA A 98 -2.07 -9.48 -1.67
C ALA A 98 -3.36 -8.63 -1.63
N MET A 99 -3.29 -7.32 -1.89
CA MET A 99 -4.42 -6.39 -2.02
C MET A 99 -5.33 -6.30 -0.77
N ILE A 100 -4.76 -6.53 0.41
CA ILE A 100 -5.48 -6.32 1.67
C ILE A 100 -5.41 -4.83 2.00
N TYR A 101 -6.58 -4.18 2.06
CA TYR A 101 -6.69 -2.79 2.45
C TYR A 101 -7.09 -2.69 3.93
N MET A 102 -6.15 -2.23 4.74
CA MET A 102 -6.35 -1.98 6.18
C MET A 102 -5.72 -0.65 6.57
N ARG A 103 -6.39 0.09 7.41
CA ARG A 103 -5.87 1.32 8.03
C ARG A 103 -5.33 1.02 9.43
N GLY A 104 -4.42 1.85 9.92
CA GLY A 104 -4.05 1.86 11.32
C GLY A 104 -5.22 2.28 12.21
N GLN A 105 -5.12 2.03 13.49
CA GLN A 105 -6.09 2.50 14.48
C GLN A 105 -5.91 4.02 14.71
N ALA A 106 -6.97 4.70 15.12
CA ALA A 106 -6.90 6.12 15.46
C ALA A 106 -5.78 6.43 16.47
N SER A 107 -5.61 5.56 17.47
CA SER A 107 -4.55 5.68 18.48
C SER A 107 -3.12 5.67 17.91
N ASP A 108 -2.88 5.00 16.77
CA ASP A 108 -1.56 4.95 16.15
C ASP A 108 -1.18 6.33 15.60
N TYR A 109 -2.13 6.99 14.97
CA TYR A 109 -1.95 8.33 14.41
C TYR A 109 -1.89 9.41 15.48
N GLU A 110 -2.75 9.34 16.51
CA GLU A 110 -2.67 10.25 17.66
C GLU A 110 -1.30 10.16 18.34
N ARG A 111 -0.77 8.95 18.49
CA ARG A 111 0.58 8.77 19.02
C ARG A 111 1.66 9.38 18.11
N TRP A 112 1.51 9.31 16.80
CA TRP A 112 2.44 9.97 15.89
C TRP A 112 2.36 11.48 15.99
N ALA A 113 1.16 12.05 16.13
CA ALA A 113 0.96 13.47 16.37
C ALA A 113 1.66 13.93 17.68
N GLU A 114 1.53 13.14 18.76
CA GLU A 114 2.20 13.41 20.04
C GLU A 114 3.73 13.35 19.90
N LEU A 115 4.26 12.30 19.28
CA LEU A 115 5.71 12.09 19.15
C LEU A 115 6.39 13.12 18.25
N THR A 116 5.72 13.58 17.20
CA THR A 116 6.26 14.56 16.25
C THR A 116 5.93 16.00 16.62
N GLY A 117 4.93 16.22 17.47
CA GLY A 117 4.37 17.54 17.75
C GLY A 117 3.63 18.14 16.55
N ASP A 118 3.32 17.34 15.52
CA ASP A 118 2.71 17.81 14.28
C ASP A 118 1.25 17.32 14.19
N PRO A 119 0.26 18.26 14.22
CA PRO A 119 -1.16 17.92 14.15
C PRO A 119 -1.61 17.30 12.81
N ILE A 120 -0.77 17.31 11.77
CA ILE A 120 -1.08 16.65 10.50
C ILE A 120 -1.32 15.15 10.67
N TRP A 121 -0.71 14.53 11.69
CA TRP A 121 -0.86 13.12 12.02
C TRP A 121 -2.09 12.79 12.87
N GLN A 122 -2.82 13.79 13.39
CA GLN A 122 -4.05 13.52 14.12
C GLN A 122 -5.04 12.70 13.29
N TRP A 123 -5.76 11.80 13.95
CA TRP A 123 -6.70 10.91 13.26
C TRP A 123 -7.73 11.67 12.42
N SER A 124 -8.24 12.79 12.91
CA SER A 124 -9.18 13.63 12.18
C SER A 124 -8.66 14.08 10.81
N THR A 125 -7.39 14.50 10.76
CA THR A 125 -6.72 14.91 9.51
C THR A 125 -6.38 13.72 8.63
N THR A 126 -5.86 12.66 9.23
CA THR A 126 -5.48 11.43 8.53
C THR A 126 -6.69 10.74 7.93
N LEU A 127 -7.83 10.71 8.63
CA LEU A 127 -9.07 10.14 8.13
C LEU A 127 -9.58 10.86 6.87
N GLU A 128 -9.55 12.18 6.85
CA GLU A 128 -9.96 12.94 5.65
C GLU A 128 -9.02 12.67 4.47
N THR A 129 -7.73 12.50 4.73
CA THR A 129 -6.77 12.07 3.69
C THR A 129 -7.13 10.70 3.14
N TYR A 130 -7.42 9.72 3.99
CA TYR A 130 -7.86 8.39 3.55
C TYR A 130 -9.14 8.45 2.73
N LYS A 131 -10.14 9.21 3.18
CA LYS A 131 -11.40 9.39 2.45
C LYS A 131 -11.20 10.03 1.08
N SER A 132 -10.28 10.99 0.97
CA SER A 132 -9.99 11.65 -0.30
C SER A 132 -9.27 10.76 -1.32
N LEU A 133 -8.56 9.74 -0.85
CA LEU A 133 -7.80 8.83 -1.71
C LEU A 133 -8.64 7.67 -2.26
N GLU A 134 -9.68 7.24 -1.54
CA GLU A 134 -10.39 6.01 -1.87
C GLU A 134 -11.69 6.23 -2.66
N SER A 135 -12.01 5.24 -3.47
CA SER A 135 -13.32 5.00 -4.06
C SER A 135 -13.89 3.71 -3.50
N TYR A 136 -14.65 3.83 -2.41
CA TYR A 136 -15.15 2.69 -1.65
C TYR A 136 -16.40 2.11 -2.28
N TYR A 137 -16.47 0.79 -2.45
CA TYR A 137 -17.54 0.08 -3.17
C TYR A 137 -18.95 0.30 -2.63
N ALA A 138 -19.10 0.60 -1.33
CA ALA A 138 -20.40 0.81 -0.68
C ALA A 138 -20.79 2.29 -0.54
N GLY A 139 -20.08 3.18 -1.21
CA GLY A 139 -20.30 4.63 -1.16
C GLY A 139 -19.70 5.31 0.05
N SER A 140 -19.80 6.62 0.10
CA SER A 140 -19.23 7.43 1.18
C SER A 140 -20.02 7.30 2.49
N ASN A 141 -19.29 7.42 3.60
CA ASN A 141 -19.84 7.44 4.95
C ASN A 141 -18.88 8.15 5.93
N ALA A 142 -19.12 8.05 7.24
CA ALA A 142 -18.24 8.67 8.24
C ALA A 142 -16.76 8.23 8.13
N TRP A 143 -16.50 7.03 7.62
CA TRP A 143 -15.19 6.40 7.60
C TRP A 143 -14.59 6.25 6.19
N HIS A 144 -15.42 6.30 5.15
CA HIS A 144 -15.04 5.99 3.78
C HIS A 144 -15.41 7.10 2.81
N GLY A 145 -14.57 7.31 1.79
CA GLY A 145 -14.85 8.16 0.64
C GLY A 145 -15.14 7.33 -0.61
N ASP A 146 -15.75 7.94 -1.62
CA ASP A 146 -16.16 7.25 -2.85
C ASP A 146 -15.72 7.96 -4.14
N ALA A 147 -14.97 9.06 -4.01
CA ALA A 147 -14.56 9.90 -5.13
C ALA A 147 -13.04 9.88 -5.40
N GLY A 148 -12.27 9.11 -4.64
CA GLY A 148 -10.82 9.01 -4.80
C GLY A 148 -10.40 8.07 -5.94
N GLU A 149 -9.09 8.06 -6.21
CA GLU A 149 -8.51 7.28 -7.31
C GLU A 149 -8.28 5.80 -6.94
N MET A 150 -8.12 5.50 -5.64
CA MET A 150 -7.86 4.14 -5.17
C MET A 150 -9.16 3.38 -4.97
N ARG A 151 -9.43 2.46 -5.88
CA ARG A 151 -10.62 1.61 -5.81
C ARG A 151 -10.49 0.56 -4.71
N VAL A 152 -11.47 0.54 -3.79
CA VAL A 152 -11.58 -0.44 -2.70
C VAL A 152 -12.81 -1.30 -2.96
N GLU A 153 -12.60 -2.60 -3.17
CA GLU A 153 -13.63 -3.55 -3.56
C GLU A 153 -13.83 -4.61 -2.48
N ARG A 154 -15.04 -5.14 -2.42
CA ARG A 154 -15.32 -6.34 -1.64
C ARG A 154 -14.80 -7.57 -2.39
N PRO A 155 -14.12 -8.53 -1.71
CA PRO A 155 -13.75 -9.81 -2.32
C PRO A 155 -14.98 -10.50 -2.91
N ARG A 156 -14.84 -11.04 -4.12
CA ARG A 156 -15.93 -11.76 -4.80
C ARG A 156 -16.07 -13.20 -4.34
N VAL A 157 -15.00 -13.75 -3.75
CA VAL A 157 -14.97 -15.12 -3.24
C VAL A 157 -15.58 -15.14 -1.84
N GLN A 158 -16.61 -15.96 -1.65
CA GLN A 158 -17.24 -16.23 -0.37
C GLN A 158 -17.07 -17.70 -0.04
N TRP A 159 -16.57 -17.99 1.15
CA TRP A 159 -16.39 -19.36 1.63
C TRP A 159 -17.05 -19.50 3.01
N ASP A 160 -17.90 -20.48 3.16
CA ASP A 160 -18.60 -20.77 4.42
C ASP A 160 -17.64 -20.93 5.59
N ILE A 161 -16.44 -21.48 5.32
CA ILE A 161 -15.40 -21.64 6.34
C ILE A 161 -14.90 -20.29 6.88
N LEU A 162 -14.83 -19.25 6.05
CA LEU A 162 -14.43 -17.91 6.47
C LEU A 162 -15.54 -17.22 7.30
N ASP A 163 -16.80 -17.46 6.97
CA ASP A 163 -17.92 -16.98 7.74
C ASP A 163 -17.99 -17.68 9.11
N ALA A 164 -17.83 -18.99 9.15
CA ALA A 164 -17.73 -19.76 10.39
C ALA A 164 -16.54 -19.31 11.27
N TRP A 165 -15.39 -19.03 10.66
CA TRP A 165 -14.23 -18.48 11.36
C TRP A 165 -14.54 -17.11 11.99
N ARG A 166 -15.16 -16.24 11.24
CA ARG A 166 -15.55 -14.89 11.72
C ARG A 166 -16.52 -14.99 12.89
N GLU A 167 -17.53 -15.84 12.78
CA GLU A 167 -18.52 -16.06 13.84
C GLU A 167 -17.90 -16.65 15.10
N ALA A 168 -17.00 -17.63 14.95
CA ALA A 168 -16.25 -18.22 16.07
C ALA A 168 -15.37 -17.17 16.76
N ALA A 169 -14.67 -16.32 16.03
CA ALA A 169 -13.83 -15.27 16.59
C ALA A 169 -14.66 -14.23 17.37
N VAL A 170 -15.82 -13.81 16.85
CA VAL A 170 -16.74 -12.89 17.52
C VAL A 170 -17.31 -13.53 18.79
N SER A 171 -17.78 -14.78 18.71
CA SER A 171 -18.33 -15.54 19.84
C SER A 171 -17.29 -15.70 20.95
N TYR A 172 -16.05 -16.06 20.63
CA TYR A 172 -14.96 -16.18 21.59
C TYR A 172 -14.63 -14.86 22.27
N THR A 173 -14.57 -13.77 21.52
CA THR A 173 -14.30 -12.43 22.05
C THR A 173 -15.37 -11.98 23.03
N HIS A 174 -16.63 -12.29 22.78
CA HIS A 174 -17.74 -11.97 23.68
C HIS A 174 -17.74 -12.83 24.95
N LEU A 175 -17.20 -14.03 24.92
CA LEU A 175 -17.14 -14.93 26.07
C LEU A 175 -15.96 -14.64 27.01
N THR A 176 -14.87 -14.07 26.52
CA THR A 176 -13.62 -13.98 27.25
C THR A 176 -13.23 -12.58 27.73
N LEU A 177 -13.86 -11.54 27.25
CA LEU A 177 -13.56 -10.17 27.64
C LEU A 177 -14.83 -9.45 28.09
N PRO A 178 -14.87 -8.85 29.30
CA PRO A 178 -15.86 -7.84 29.61
C PRO A 178 -15.61 -6.67 28.68
N THR A 179 -16.42 -6.61 27.66
CA THR A 179 -16.26 -5.76 26.49
C THR A 179 -16.12 -4.29 26.82
N LYS A 180 -14.95 -3.72 26.51
CA LYS A 180 -14.97 -2.41 25.90
C LYS A 180 -15.13 -2.63 24.39
N ARG A 181 -16.27 -2.26 23.83
CA ARG A 181 -16.45 -2.15 22.39
C ARG A 181 -15.34 -1.25 21.85
N ILE A 182 -14.44 -1.83 21.07
CA ILE A 182 -13.60 -1.06 20.18
C ILE A 182 -14.47 -0.84 18.94
N VAL A 183 -15.00 0.36 18.83
CA VAL A 183 -15.75 0.84 17.66
C VAL A 183 -14.73 1.38 16.66
#